data_543450d462da049c31467b93eb979cfc
#
_entry.id   543450d462da049c31467b93eb979cfc
#
_cell.length_a   1.000
_cell.length_b   1.000
_cell.length_c   1.000
_cell.angle_alpha   90.00
_cell.angle_beta   90.00
_cell.angle_gamma   90.00
#
_symmetry.space_group_name_H-M   'P 1'
#
loop_
_entity.id
_entity.type
_entity.pdbx_description
1 polymer ?
#
loop_
_entity_poly.entity_id
_entity_poly.type
_entity_poly.pdbx_seq_one_letter_code
_entity_poly.pdbx_strand_id
1 'polypeptide(L)'
;MEGEIIINELIDAYEADEDYQSVKGVWTWNDFGRPIFTGMRVPTRDLTTIPKANWDGVDLDLYAKFHYEGHTHLPIQGSRGCTYKCTFCSETRVFRYRKGHDIAEEILEQVDKYGITHFSFVDSLVNG
;
A
#
# COMPACT_ATOMS: atom_id res chain seq x y z
N MET A 1 8.25 -3.17 -1.80
CA MET A 1 7.55 -4.45 -1.53
C MET A 1 6.18 -4.12 -0.96
N GLU A 2 5.18 -4.87 -1.33
CA GLU A 2 3.81 -4.67 -0.85
C GLU A 2 3.63 -5.33 0.51
N GLY A 3 3.28 -4.53 1.54
CA GLY A 3 3.05 -5.02 2.90
C GLY A 3 1.74 -5.78 3.05
N GLU A 4 0.76 -5.49 2.21
CA GLU A 4 -0.61 -6.00 2.33
C GLU A 4 -0.70 -7.53 2.24
N ILE A 5 0.09 -8.13 1.35
CA ILE A 5 0.13 -9.59 1.20
C ILE A 5 1.00 -10.20 2.31
N ILE A 6 2.15 -9.56 2.60
CA ILE A 6 3.10 -10.05 3.59
C ILE A 6 2.47 -10.12 4.98
N ILE A 7 1.67 -9.12 5.37
CA ILE A 7 1.04 -9.12 6.69
C ILE A 7 0.05 -10.27 6.87
N ASN A 8 -0.71 -10.61 5.82
CA ASN A 8 -1.62 -11.75 5.88
C ASN A 8 -0.84 -13.07 6.03
N GLU A 9 0.21 -13.27 5.23
CA GLU A 9 1.06 -14.46 5.36
C GLU A 9 1.74 -14.56 6.74
N LEU A 10 2.12 -13.43 7.36
CA LEU A 10 2.66 -13.41 8.71
C LEU A 10 1.61 -13.77 9.76
N ILE A 11 0.37 -13.29 9.60
CA ILE A 11 -0.73 -13.64 10.49
C ILE A 11 -1.06 -15.12 10.37
N ASP A 12 -1.16 -15.64 9.15
CA ASP A 12 -1.42 -17.06 8.89
C ASP A 12 -0.34 -17.95 9.52
N ALA A 13 0.94 -17.61 9.35
CA ALA A 13 2.04 -18.30 9.98
C ALA A 13 1.99 -18.25 11.52
N TYR A 14 1.61 -17.09 12.08
CA TYR A 14 1.43 -16.94 13.51
C TYR A 14 0.31 -17.81 14.06
N GLU A 15 -0.85 -17.84 13.41
CA GLU A 15 -2.00 -18.63 13.82
C GLU A 15 -1.76 -20.14 13.69
N ALA A 16 -0.93 -20.53 12.71
CA ALA A 16 -0.53 -21.92 12.48
C ALA A 16 0.66 -22.39 13.35
N ASP A 17 1.25 -21.50 14.16
CA ASP A 17 2.50 -21.76 14.92
C ASP A 17 3.66 -22.18 14.00
N GLU A 18 3.72 -21.58 12.80
CA GLU A 18 4.76 -21.83 11.81
C GLU A 18 5.93 -20.83 11.93
N ASP A 19 7.08 -21.19 11.34
CA ASP A 19 8.26 -20.34 11.33
C ASP A 19 8.09 -19.15 10.40
N TYR A 20 8.17 -17.92 10.93
CA TYR A 20 8.11 -16.67 10.17
C TYR A 20 9.23 -16.53 9.11
N GLN A 21 10.31 -17.31 9.22
CA GLN A 21 11.37 -17.33 8.23
C GLN A 21 10.91 -17.91 6.89
N SER A 22 9.79 -18.64 6.87
CA SER A 22 9.13 -19.11 5.63
C SER A 22 8.53 -17.97 4.80
N VAL A 23 8.11 -16.88 5.45
CA VAL A 23 7.48 -15.71 4.81
C VAL A 23 8.55 -14.83 4.16
N LYS A 24 8.53 -14.73 2.83
CA LYS A 24 9.49 -13.90 2.08
C LYS A 24 9.19 -12.41 2.19
N GLY A 25 10.24 -11.61 2.21
CA GLY A 25 10.14 -10.14 2.16
C GLY A 25 10.18 -9.47 3.51
N VAL A 26 10.49 -10.17 4.57
CA VAL A 26 10.57 -9.65 5.94
C VAL A 26 11.99 -9.70 6.49
N TRP A 27 12.27 -8.84 7.45
CA TRP A 27 13.40 -8.97 8.35
C TRP A 27 12.92 -9.65 9.63
N THR A 28 13.60 -10.68 10.06
CA THR A 28 13.33 -11.43 11.29
C THR A 28 14.64 -11.74 12.02
N TRP A 29 14.57 -12.49 13.10
CA TRP A 29 15.72 -12.89 13.91
C TRP A 29 15.96 -14.39 13.74
N ASN A 30 17.22 -14.79 13.61
CA ASN A 30 17.59 -16.20 13.66
C ASN A 30 17.74 -16.68 15.10
N ASP A 31 17.98 -17.97 15.28
CA ASP A 31 18.16 -18.62 16.59
C ASP A 31 19.33 -18.05 17.42
N PHE A 32 20.26 -17.34 16.79
CA PHE A 32 21.39 -16.67 17.43
C PHE A 32 21.12 -15.20 17.77
N GLY A 33 19.87 -14.72 17.62
CA GLY A 33 19.48 -13.34 17.87
C GLY A 33 20.09 -12.34 16.88
N ARG A 34 20.38 -12.76 15.64
CA ARG A 34 20.86 -11.88 14.57
C ARG A 34 19.76 -11.61 13.54
N PRO A 35 19.66 -10.35 13.04
CA PRO A 35 18.69 -10.04 12.01
C PRO A 35 19.04 -10.76 10.70
N ILE A 36 18.04 -11.37 10.09
CA ILE A 36 18.14 -12.00 8.78
C ILE A 36 17.02 -11.50 7.87
N PHE A 37 17.33 -11.40 6.58
CA PHE A 37 16.33 -11.11 5.56
C PHE A 37 15.88 -12.40 4.89
N THR A 38 14.57 -12.66 4.89
CA THR A 38 13.98 -13.92 4.38
C THR A 38 13.98 -14.04 2.86
N GLY A 39 14.52 -13.06 2.17
CA GLY A 39 14.68 -13.05 0.71
C GLY A 39 13.75 -12.10 -0.01
N MET A 40 14.10 -11.82 -1.27
CA MET A 40 13.31 -10.92 -2.12
C MET A 40 11.99 -11.57 -2.54
N ARG A 41 10.97 -10.73 -2.63
CA ARG A 41 9.66 -11.08 -3.17
C ARG A 41 9.44 -10.40 -4.51
N VAL A 42 8.83 -11.11 -5.44
CA VAL A 42 8.41 -10.51 -6.71
C VAL A 42 7.22 -9.58 -6.44
N PRO A 43 7.27 -8.33 -6.88
CA PRO A 43 6.15 -7.41 -6.73
C PRO A 43 4.88 -7.92 -7.43
N THR A 44 3.72 -7.73 -6.80
CA THR A 44 2.43 -8.07 -7.39
C THR A 44 2.24 -7.32 -8.70
N ARG A 45 1.98 -8.03 -9.79
CA ARG A 45 1.80 -7.43 -11.11
C ARG A 45 0.43 -6.76 -11.26
N ASP A 46 -0.59 -7.43 -10.80
CA ASP A 46 -1.97 -6.94 -10.84
C ASP A 46 -2.32 -6.23 -9.52
N LEU A 47 -2.35 -4.90 -9.57
CA LEU A 47 -2.65 -4.09 -8.39
C LEU A 47 -4.13 -4.16 -7.96
N THR A 48 -5.01 -4.72 -8.78
CA THR A 48 -6.44 -4.91 -8.42
C THR A 48 -6.62 -6.00 -7.37
N THR A 49 -5.63 -6.88 -7.22
CA THR A 49 -5.62 -7.92 -6.17
C THR A 49 -5.27 -7.37 -4.77
N ILE A 50 -4.80 -6.13 -4.71
CA ILE A 50 -4.49 -5.46 -3.45
C ILE A 50 -5.79 -4.82 -2.94
N PRO A 51 -6.17 -5.05 -1.68
CA PRO A 51 -7.39 -4.47 -1.13
C PRO A 51 -7.37 -2.95 -1.16
N LYS A 52 -8.54 -2.35 -1.41
CA LYS A 52 -8.74 -0.90 -1.31
C LYS A 52 -8.53 -0.44 0.15
N ALA A 53 -8.14 0.81 0.32
CA ALA A 53 -7.99 1.39 1.65
C ALA A 53 -9.35 1.44 2.38
N ASN A 54 -9.36 0.99 3.64
CA ASN A 54 -10.53 1.07 4.51
C ASN A 54 -10.33 2.18 5.54
N TRP A 55 -11.27 3.12 5.59
CA TRP A 55 -11.23 4.30 6.45
C TRP A 55 -12.21 4.21 7.63
N ASP A 56 -12.90 3.07 7.83
CA ASP A 56 -13.94 2.92 8.86
C ASP A 56 -13.45 3.18 10.30
N GLY A 57 -12.17 2.98 10.57
CA GLY A 57 -11.56 3.22 11.87
C GLY A 57 -10.88 4.60 12.01
N VAL A 58 -11.01 5.49 11.01
CA VAL A 58 -10.33 6.77 10.96
C VAL A 58 -11.31 7.91 11.22
N ASP A 59 -10.98 8.82 12.16
CA ASP A 59 -11.73 10.04 12.40
C ASP A 59 -11.42 11.07 11.28
N LEU A 60 -12.21 11.01 10.22
CA LEU A 60 -12.03 11.86 9.03
C LEU A 60 -12.32 13.33 9.31
N ASP A 61 -13.20 13.65 10.27
CA ASP A 61 -13.50 15.02 10.68
C ASP A 61 -12.30 15.64 11.41
N LEU A 62 -11.60 14.83 12.21
CA LEU A 62 -10.36 15.27 12.84
C LEU A 62 -9.29 15.62 11.80
N TYR A 63 -9.16 14.83 10.75
CA TYR A 63 -8.24 15.14 9.64
C TYR A 63 -8.61 16.43 8.93
N ALA A 64 -9.90 16.66 8.63
CA ALA A 64 -10.39 17.91 8.04
C ALA A 64 -10.02 19.13 8.89
N LYS A 65 -10.15 19.02 10.21
CA LYS A 65 -9.86 20.11 11.14
C LYS A 65 -8.38 20.55 11.09
N PHE A 66 -7.47 19.63 10.85
CA PHE A 66 -6.03 19.93 10.82
C PHE A 66 -5.48 20.13 9.41
N HIS A 67 -6.28 19.92 8.39
CA HIS A 67 -5.86 20.20 7.01
C HIS A 67 -5.97 21.70 6.71
N TYR A 68 -4.96 22.25 6.03
CA TYR A 68 -4.89 23.70 5.74
C TYR A 68 -6.06 24.22 4.89
N GLU A 69 -6.71 23.36 4.10
CA GLU A 69 -7.89 23.67 3.30
C GLU A 69 -9.21 23.45 4.05
N GLY A 70 -9.17 22.91 5.26
CA GLY A 70 -10.35 22.69 6.11
C GLY A 70 -11.24 21.52 5.68
N HIS A 71 -10.75 20.61 4.83
CA HIS A 71 -11.44 19.38 4.46
C HIS A 71 -10.47 18.21 4.31
N THR A 72 -10.99 16.98 4.43
CA THR A 72 -10.19 15.77 4.31
C THR A 72 -9.95 15.42 2.86
N HIS A 73 -8.69 15.11 2.53
CA HIS A 73 -8.31 14.49 1.28
C HIS A 73 -8.02 13.01 1.51
N LEU A 74 -8.70 12.13 0.79
CA LEU A 74 -8.34 10.71 0.81
C LEU A 74 -7.28 10.40 -0.25
N PRO A 75 -6.25 9.62 0.10
CA PRO A 75 -5.24 9.21 -0.86
C PRO A 75 -5.81 8.14 -1.80
N ILE A 76 -5.54 8.30 -3.08
CA ILE A 76 -5.81 7.31 -4.14
C ILE A 76 -4.48 6.86 -4.72
N GLN A 77 -4.31 5.56 -4.83
CA GLN A 77 -3.16 4.96 -5.46
C GLN A 77 -3.52 4.37 -6.82
N GLY A 78 -3.09 5.02 -7.89
CA GLY A 78 -3.30 4.56 -9.26
C GLY A 78 -2.16 3.68 -9.78
N SER A 79 -0.94 3.86 -9.23
CA SER A 79 0.24 3.11 -9.66
C SER A 79 1.19 2.83 -8.51
N ARG A 80 2.13 1.91 -8.73
CA ARG A 80 3.27 1.63 -7.84
C ARG A 80 4.55 1.51 -8.65
N GLY A 81 5.63 2.06 -8.10
CA GLY A 81 6.93 2.08 -8.74
C GLY A 81 7.09 3.25 -9.71
N CYS A 82 8.24 3.29 -10.36
CA CYS A 82 8.60 4.35 -11.29
C CYS A 82 9.49 3.81 -12.41
N THR A 83 9.34 4.33 -13.62
CA THR A 83 10.18 3.94 -14.77
C THR A 83 11.54 4.63 -14.78
N TYR A 84 11.67 5.75 -14.05
CA TYR A 84 12.90 6.54 -14.02
C TYR A 84 13.98 5.92 -13.12
N LYS A 85 15.22 6.32 -13.32
CA LYS A 85 16.42 5.80 -12.65
C LYS A 85 17.20 6.92 -11.97
N CYS A 86 16.50 7.80 -11.26
CA CYS A 86 17.13 8.91 -10.56
C CYS A 86 18.13 8.38 -9.51
N THR A 87 19.32 8.94 -9.48
CA THR A 87 20.44 8.44 -8.64
C THR A 87 20.20 8.58 -7.13
N PHE A 88 19.34 9.51 -6.75
CA PHE A 88 18.97 9.79 -5.36
C PHE A 88 17.70 9.08 -4.89
N CYS A 89 16.98 8.40 -5.79
CA CYS A 89 15.66 7.85 -5.51
C CYS A 89 15.73 6.36 -5.18
N SER A 90 15.08 5.96 -4.08
CA SER A 90 14.96 4.57 -3.65
C SER A 90 13.72 3.84 -4.19
N GLU A 91 12.92 4.50 -5.03
CA GLU A 91 11.69 3.90 -5.56
C GLU A 91 11.96 2.62 -6.37
N THR A 92 11.04 1.66 -6.28
CA THR A 92 11.11 0.45 -7.09
C THR A 92 10.96 0.78 -8.57
N ARG A 93 11.78 0.14 -9.40
CA ARG A 93 11.79 0.33 -10.86
C ARG A 93 10.78 -0.56 -11.60
N VAL A 94 9.98 -1.30 -10.88
CA VAL A 94 8.89 -2.12 -11.44
C VAL A 94 7.62 -1.29 -11.42
N PHE A 95 7.39 -0.56 -12.52
CA PHE A 95 6.18 0.25 -12.66
C PHE A 95 4.97 -0.63 -12.98
N ARG A 96 3.88 -0.42 -12.25
CA ARG A 96 2.61 -1.11 -12.40
C ARG A 96 1.49 -0.12 -12.16
N TYR A 97 0.39 -0.24 -12.85
CA TYR A 97 -0.74 0.68 -12.75
C TYR A 97 -2.06 -0.07 -12.66
N ARG A 98 -3.04 0.59 -12.10
CA ARG A 98 -4.45 0.18 -12.09
C ARG A 98 -5.14 0.78 -13.30
N LYS A 99 -6.19 0.12 -13.77
CA LYS A 99 -7.02 0.69 -14.83
C LYS A 99 -7.78 1.91 -14.31
N GLY A 100 -8.00 2.91 -15.17
CA GLY A 100 -8.74 4.11 -14.78
C GLY A 100 -10.17 3.83 -14.28
N HIS A 101 -10.81 2.81 -14.81
CA HIS A 101 -12.11 2.34 -14.34
C HIS A 101 -12.06 1.91 -12.86
N ASP A 102 -11.10 1.07 -12.46
CA ASP A 102 -10.99 0.57 -11.08
C ASP A 102 -10.72 1.72 -10.08
N ILE A 103 -9.97 2.74 -10.53
CA ILE A 103 -9.72 3.95 -9.75
C ILE A 103 -11.00 4.78 -9.60
N ALA A 104 -11.75 4.95 -10.69
CA ALA A 104 -13.00 5.69 -10.68
C ALA A 104 -14.05 5.02 -9.78
N GLU A 105 -14.16 3.71 -9.83
CA GLU A 105 -15.06 2.96 -8.94
C GLU A 105 -14.67 3.14 -7.47
N GLU A 106 -13.38 3.07 -7.14
CA GLU A 106 -12.92 3.29 -5.76
C GLU A 106 -13.24 4.70 -5.28
N ILE A 107 -13.05 5.72 -6.12
CA ILE A 107 -13.40 7.11 -5.79
C ILE A 107 -14.91 7.23 -5.53
N LEU A 108 -15.75 6.68 -6.40
CA LEU A 108 -17.20 6.71 -6.24
C LEU A 108 -17.66 6.00 -4.96
N GLU A 109 -17.10 4.85 -4.65
CA GLU A 109 -17.38 4.13 -3.40
C GLU A 109 -17.00 4.96 -2.17
N GLN A 110 -15.88 5.66 -2.20
CA GLN A 110 -15.43 6.50 -1.09
C GLN A 110 -16.29 7.76 -0.94
N VAL A 111 -16.74 8.35 -2.06
CA VAL A 111 -17.71 9.45 -2.05
C VAL A 111 -19.03 9.00 -1.41
N ASP A 112 -19.55 7.86 -1.83
CA ASP A 112 -20.82 7.33 -1.32
C ASP A 112 -20.74 6.96 0.16
N LYS A 113 -19.68 6.27 0.55
CA LYS A 113 -19.53 5.74 1.90
C LYS A 113 -19.15 6.79 2.94
N TYR A 114 -18.24 7.71 2.60
CA TYR A 114 -17.64 8.66 3.56
C TYR A 114 -18.01 10.12 3.29
N GLY A 115 -18.70 10.43 2.20
CA GLY A 115 -19.04 11.80 1.83
C GLY A 115 -17.84 12.67 1.43
N ILE A 116 -16.67 12.07 1.22
CA ILE A 116 -15.45 12.79 0.87
C ILE A 116 -15.42 13.06 -0.64
N THR A 117 -15.13 14.31 -1.02
CA THR A 117 -15.11 14.76 -2.42
C THR A 117 -13.71 15.20 -2.89
N HIS A 118 -12.73 15.15 -1.99
CA HIS A 118 -11.35 15.57 -2.29
C HIS A 118 -10.41 14.37 -2.22
N PHE A 119 -9.62 14.20 -3.28
CA PHE A 119 -8.71 13.06 -3.44
C PHE A 119 -7.33 13.52 -3.87
N SER A 120 -6.30 12.85 -3.38
CA SER A 120 -4.91 13.10 -3.76
C SER A 120 -4.27 11.83 -4.27
N PHE A 121 -3.69 11.86 -5.48
CA PHE A 121 -2.87 10.75 -5.96
C PHE A 121 -1.55 10.69 -5.20
N VAL A 122 -1.25 9.52 -4.63
CA VAL A 122 -0.01 9.28 -3.86
C VAL A 122 1.01 8.44 -4.63
N ASP A 123 0.92 8.47 -5.93
CA ASP A 123 1.78 7.72 -6.84
C ASP A 123 3.17 8.34 -6.95
N SER A 124 4.22 7.52 -7.02
CA SER A 124 5.58 7.99 -7.36
C SER A 124 5.67 8.49 -8.81
N LEU A 125 4.75 8.07 -9.67
CA LEU A 125 4.64 8.48 -11.07
C LEU A 125 3.19 8.33 -11.54
N VAL A 126 2.46 9.45 -11.66
CA VAL A 126 1.04 9.45 -12.08
C VAL A 126 0.89 9.21 -13.59
N ASN A 127 1.81 9.73 -14.40
CA ASN A 127 1.72 9.74 -15.87
C ASN A 127 2.84 8.89 -16.52
N GLY A 128 3.10 7.70 -15.99
CA GLY A 128 4.13 6.79 -16.49
C GLY A 128 3.76 6.02 -17.75
#